data_7af7d68d98648e50426ce539b2114eb9
#
_entry.id   7af7d68d98648e50426ce539b2114eb9
#
_cell.length_a   1.000
_cell.length_b   1.000
_cell.length_c   1.000
_cell.angle_alpha   90.00
_cell.angle_beta   90.00
_cell.angle_gamma   90.00
#
_symmetry.space_group_name_H-M   'P 1'
#
loop_
_entity.id
_entity.type
_entity.pdbx_description
1 polymer ?
#
loop_
_entity_poly.entity_id
_entity_poly.type
_entity_poly.pdbx_seq_one_letter_code
_entity_poly.pdbx_strand_id
1 'polypeptide(L)'
;MKIIMNVKLKEGYEKWKNLFLSVDTHREKYGIKVLAYGHPKDDETKIYQVLEIESMEKMQAAMQDPELANLRTDAGVDLDSQELVFLVE
;
A
#
# COMPACT_ATOMS: atom_id res chain seq x y z
N MET A 1 3.25 10.05 -11.51
CA MET A 1 3.00 8.69 -12.00
C MET A 1 2.01 7.97 -11.10
N LYS A 2 1.08 7.26 -11.68
CA LYS A 2 0.10 6.48 -10.91
C LYS A 2 0.48 5.01 -10.87
N ILE A 3 0.14 4.38 -9.75
CA ILE A 3 0.40 2.96 -9.51
C ILE A 3 -0.88 2.32 -9.04
N ILE A 4 -1.18 1.14 -9.58
CA ILE A 4 -2.20 0.26 -9.01
C ILE A 4 -1.46 -0.82 -8.24
N MET A 5 -1.81 -0.96 -6.96
CA MET A 5 -1.18 -1.94 -6.08
C MET A 5 -2.25 -2.88 -5.54
N ASN A 6 -1.92 -4.17 -5.42
CA ASN A 6 -2.76 -5.08 -4.65
C ASN A 6 -1.90 -6.01 -3.81
N VAL A 7 -2.44 -6.42 -2.67
CA VAL A 7 -1.80 -7.36 -1.75
C VAL A 7 -2.86 -8.19 -1.06
N LYS A 8 -2.45 -9.38 -0.61
CA LYS A 8 -3.30 -10.24 0.23
C LYS A 8 -3.17 -9.84 1.70
N LEU A 9 -4.26 -10.00 2.45
CA LEU A 9 -4.32 -9.73 3.88
C LEU A 9 -4.46 -11.04 4.63
N LYS A 10 -3.67 -11.22 5.70
CA LYS A 10 -3.70 -12.42 6.55
C LYS A 10 -4.65 -12.31 7.72
N GLU A 11 -4.99 -11.08 8.14
CA GLU A 11 -5.71 -10.83 9.38
C GLU A 11 -6.96 -9.96 9.22
N GLY A 12 -7.45 -9.79 7.99
CA GLY A 12 -8.69 -9.10 7.68
C GLY A 12 -8.54 -7.63 7.32
N TYR A 13 -9.59 -7.11 6.71
CA TYR A 13 -9.61 -5.76 6.13
C TYR A 13 -9.59 -4.66 7.19
N GLU A 14 -10.36 -4.81 8.26
CA GLU A 14 -10.48 -3.76 9.30
C GLU A 14 -9.15 -3.51 10.00
N LYS A 15 -8.40 -4.56 10.32
CA LYS A 15 -7.09 -4.41 10.93
C LYS A 15 -6.14 -3.66 10.01
N TRP A 16 -6.12 -4.03 8.74
CA TRP A 16 -5.30 -3.35 7.74
C TRP A 16 -5.69 -1.87 7.62
N LYS A 17 -6.99 -1.59 7.51
CA LYS A 17 -7.49 -0.24 7.33
C LYS A 17 -7.10 0.69 8.47
N ASN A 18 -7.22 0.22 9.71
CA ASN A 18 -6.86 1.00 10.88
C ASN A 18 -5.38 1.40 10.87
N LEU A 19 -4.49 0.46 10.56
CA LEU A 19 -3.07 0.75 10.46
C LEU A 19 -2.75 1.59 9.21
N PHE A 20 -3.39 1.32 8.09
CA PHE A 20 -3.23 2.09 6.86
C PHE A 20 -3.52 3.59 7.09
N LEU A 21 -4.61 3.90 7.79
CA LEU A 21 -4.98 5.29 8.07
C LEU A 21 -4.01 5.97 9.05
N SER A 22 -3.30 5.21 9.86
CA SER A 22 -2.36 5.75 10.86
C SER A 22 -0.98 6.09 10.30
N VAL A 23 -0.66 5.69 9.06
CA VAL A 23 0.70 5.86 8.50
C VAL A 23 0.78 6.93 7.41
N ASP A 24 -0.13 7.90 7.42
CA ASP A 24 -0.14 8.99 6.45
C ASP A 24 1.18 9.77 6.41
N THR A 25 1.80 9.99 7.57
CA THR A 25 3.07 10.72 7.65
C THR A 25 4.19 10.00 6.89
N HIS A 26 4.21 8.68 6.92
CA HIS A 26 5.19 7.89 6.17
C HIS A 26 4.98 8.05 4.66
N ARG A 27 3.73 8.05 4.21
CA ARG A 27 3.41 8.26 2.80
C ARG A 27 3.82 9.65 2.33
N GLU A 28 3.55 10.68 3.14
CA GLU A 28 3.95 12.05 2.82
C GLU A 28 5.48 12.17 2.68
N LYS A 29 6.23 11.52 3.57
CA LYS A 29 7.69 11.51 3.54
C LYS A 29 8.23 11.03 2.19
N TYR A 30 7.56 10.07 1.56
CA TYR A 30 8.00 9.48 0.31
C TYR A 30 7.23 10.00 -0.92
N GLY A 31 6.45 11.07 -0.73
CA GLY A 31 5.69 11.66 -1.84
C GLY A 31 4.62 10.75 -2.42
N ILE A 32 4.01 9.92 -1.57
CA ILE A 32 2.95 8.98 -1.97
C ILE A 32 1.60 9.54 -1.57
N LYS A 33 0.70 9.67 -2.55
CA LYS A 33 -0.67 10.10 -2.32
C LYS A 33 -1.63 8.96 -2.66
N VAL A 34 -2.52 8.64 -1.73
CA VAL A 34 -3.55 7.62 -1.96
C VAL A 34 -4.74 8.27 -2.65
N LEU A 35 -5.07 7.82 -3.85
CA LEU A 35 -6.20 8.30 -4.63
C LEU A 35 -7.47 7.52 -4.36
N ALA A 36 -7.34 6.20 -4.16
CA ALA A 36 -8.45 5.32 -3.85
C ALA A 36 -7.93 4.04 -3.22
N TYR A 37 -8.77 3.37 -2.45
CA TYR A 37 -8.46 2.06 -1.90
C TYR A 37 -9.75 1.31 -1.55
N GLY A 38 -9.66 -0.01 -1.46
CA GLY A 38 -10.77 -0.86 -1.09
C GLY A 38 -10.45 -2.32 -1.33
N HIS A 39 -11.42 -3.18 -1.06
CA HIS A 39 -11.32 -4.59 -1.38
C HIS A 39 -12.38 -4.96 -2.43
N PRO A 40 -12.20 -6.06 -3.15
CA PRO A 40 -13.26 -6.54 -4.05
C PRO A 40 -14.54 -6.78 -3.26
N LYS A 41 -15.69 -6.55 -3.89
CA LYS A 41 -17.00 -6.65 -3.26
C LYS A 41 -17.19 -7.95 -2.47
N ASP A 42 -16.70 -9.06 -3.00
CA ASP A 42 -16.92 -10.39 -2.43
C ASP A 42 -15.66 -10.99 -1.80
N ASP A 43 -14.58 -10.19 -1.61
CA ASP A 43 -13.33 -10.71 -1.07
C ASP A 43 -12.60 -9.66 -0.22
N GLU A 44 -12.71 -9.79 1.11
CA GLU A 44 -12.04 -8.90 2.07
C GLU A 44 -10.61 -9.35 2.39
N THR A 45 -10.12 -10.40 1.75
CA THR A 45 -8.76 -10.91 1.98
C THR A 45 -7.72 -10.27 1.07
N LYS A 46 -8.14 -9.40 0.17
CA LYS A 46 -7.28 -8.73 -0.79
C LYS A 46 -7.66 -7.27 -0.90
N ILE A 47 -6.66 -6.39 -0.89
CA ILE A 47 -6.90 -4.96 -1.06
C ILE A 47 -6.31 -4.46 -2.36
N TYR A 48 -6.92 -3.42 -2.89
CA TYR A 48 -6.44 -2.67 -4.05
C TYR A 48 -6.26 -1.22 -3.65
N GLN A 49 -5.20 -0.60 -4.14
CA GLN A 49 -4.93 0.83 -3.93
C GLN A 49 -4.54 1.46 -5.26
N VAL A 50 -4.99 2.70 -5.45
CA VAL A 50 -4.51 3.55 -6.53
C VAL A 50 -3.72 4.67 -5.88
N LEU A 51 -2.44 4.76 -6.22
CA LEU A 51 -1.50 5.70 -5.62
C LEU A 51 -0.97 6.65 -6.68
N GLU A 52 -0.65 7.87 -6.28
CA GLU A 52 0.14 8.79 -7.08
C GLU A 52 1.48 8.99 -6.40
N ILE A 53 2.57 8.86 -7.15
CA ILE A 53 3.92 8.98 -6.64
C ILE A 53 4.67 10.11 -7.34
N GLU A 54 5.54 10.81 -6.59
CA GLU A 54 6.36 11.89 -7.14
C GLU A 54 7.47 11.35 -8.03
N SER A 55 8.12 10.26 -7.64
CA SER A 55 9.22 9.68 -8.39
C SER A 55 9.40 8.20 -8.07
N MET A 56 10.02 7.48 -9.02
CA MET A 56 10.37 6.07 -8.82
C MET A 56 11.39 5.90 -7.70
N GLU A 57 12.32 6.84 -7.56
CA GLU A 57 13.34 6.80 -6.51
C GLU A 57 12.72 6.84 -5.12
N LYS A 58 11.77 7.75 -4.91
CA LYS A 58 11.07 7.85 -3.63
C LYS A 58 10.23 6.60 -3.36
N MET A 59 9.59 6.05 -4.37
CA MET A 59 8.81 4.81 -4.22
C MET A 59 9.72 3.65 -3.84
N GLN A 60 10.87 3.52 -4.47
CA GLN A 60 11.84 2.47 -4.13
C GLN A 60 12.36 2.64 -2.70
N ALA A 61 12.63 3.89 -2.27
CA ALA A 61 13.05 4.17 -0.90
C ALA A 61 11.97 3.74 0.10
N ALA A 62 10.70 4.00 -0.20
CA ALA A 62 9.59 3.56 0.64
C ALA A 62 9.52 2.05 0.74
N MET A 63 9.69 1.35 -0.38
CA MET A 63 9.66 -0.11 -0.43
C MET A 63 10.81 -0.76 0.36
N GLN A 64 11.92 -0.04 0.52
CA GLN A 64 13.10 -0.52 1.24
C GLN A 64 13.14 -0.06 2.70
N ASP A 65 12.20 0.78 3.12
CA ASP A 65 12.15 1.29 4.50
C ASP A 65 11.72 0.16 5.45
N PRO A 66 12.60 -0.28 6.39
CA PRO A 66 12.25 -1.38 7.28
C PRO A 66 11.14 -1.03 8.27
N GLU A 67 11.02 0.23 8.67
CA GLU A 67 9.92 0.67 9.53
C GLU A 67 8.58 0.52 8.83
N LEU A 68 8.50 0.95 7.56
CA LEU A 68 7.29 0.84 6.77
C LEU A 68 6.93 -0.63 6.49
N ALA A 69 7.94 -1.46 6.19
CA ALA A 69 7.74 -2.90 6.01
C ALA A 69 7.19 -3.55 7.28
N ASN A 70 7.72 -3.19 8.45
CA ASN A 70 7.24 -3.72 9.74
C ASN A 70 5.80 -3.29 10.01
N LEU A 71 5.45 -2.03 9.74
CA LEU A 71 4.08 -1.54 9.90
C LEU A 71 3.11 -2.30 9.00
N ARG A 72 3.50 -2.58 7.77
CA ARG A 72 2.66 -3.34 6.84
C ARG A 72 2.49 -4.79 7.30
N THR A 73 3.56 -5.42 7.77
CA THR A 73 3.50 -6.78 8.32
C THR A 73 2.58 -6.82 9.54
N ASP A 74 2.68 -5.84 10.44
CA ASP A 74 1.82 -5.73 11.61
C ASP A 74 0.34 -5.53 11.22
N ALA A 75 0.09 -4.90 10.07
CA ALA A 75 -1.26 -4.73 9.54
C ALA A 75 -1.83 -6.00 8.91
N GLY A 76 -1.06 -7.08 8.87
CA GLY A 76 -1.47 -8.34 8.28
C GLY A 76 -1.24 -8.45 6.78
N VAL A 77 -0.41 -7.58 6.21
CA VAL A 77 -0.09 -7.62 4.77
C VAL A 77 0.87 -8.77 4.47
N ASP A 78 0.52 -9.57 3.47
CA ASP A 78 1.44 -10.55 2.91
C ASP A 78 2.31 -9.86 1.86
N LEU A 79 3.51 -9.44 2.25
CA LEU A 79 4.41 -8.66 1.39
C LEU A 79 4.81 -9.44 0.12
N ASP A 80 4.89 -10.76 0.20
CA ASP A 80 5.24 -11.60 -0.95
C ASP A 80 4.15 -11.65 -2.02
N SER A 81 2.92 -11.30 -1.66
CA SER A 81 1.79 -11.29 -2.58
C SER A 81 1.63 -9.98 -3.35
N GLN A 82 2.45 -8.98 -3.04
CA GLN A 82 2.28 -7.64 -3.60
C GLN A 82 2.48 -7.61 -5.11
N GLU A 83 1.53 -7.00 -5.79
CA GLU A 83 1.61 -6.74 -7.22
C GLU A 83 1.49 -5.24 -7.47
N LEU A 84 2.35 -4.72 -8.34
CA LEU A 84 2.37 -3.31 -8.71
C LEU A 84 2.20 -3.20 -10.23
N VAL A 85 1.35 -2.28 -10.65
CA VAL A 85 1.21 -1.92 -12.06
C VAL A 85 1.47 -0.41 -12.17
N PHE A 86 2.51 -0.05 -12.90
CA PHE A 86 2.87 1.35 -13.12
C PHE A 86 2.15 1.84 -14.37
N LEU A 87 1.43 2.95 -14.24
CA LEU A 87 0.64 3.51 -15.33
C LEU A 87 1.37 4.70 -15.96
N VAL A 88 1.50 4.70 -17.27
CA VAL A 88 2.03 5.82 -18.05
C VAL A 88 1.05 6.16 -19.16
N GLU A 89 1.03 7.43 -19.57
CA GLU A 89 0.19 7.89 -20.66
C GLU A 89 0.95 8.01 -21.98
#